data_fd01364953e05ff272ba4d055515ca39
#
_entry.id   fd01364953e05ff272ba4d055515ca39
#
_cell.length_a   1.000
_cell.length_b   1.000
_cell.length_c   1.000
_cell.angle_alpha   90.00
_cell.angle_beta   90.00
_cell.angle_gamma   90.00
#
_symmetry.space_group_name_H-M   'P 1'
#
loop_
_entity.id
_entity.type
_entity.pdbx_description
1 polymer ?
#
loop_
_entity_poly.entity_id
_entity_poly.type
_entity_poly.pdbx_seq_one_letter_code
_entity_poly.pdbx_strand_id
1 'polypeptide(L)'
;MSKITIEKLNLFYGETQALKNISLNVHENEILGIIGPANSGKSSLLRALNRLYEIDYARIAGKIMLDGKNIFNIPINELRRRVGLIFATPVVLPGTIYKNMSYGPKLHQRIKKQDLDNIVTRALKAANLWDEVKDRLDDSASTLSGGQQQRLCIARTLAMNPEVIMMDEPCSGLDPVSTAKIEATMFALKSDYTFILVTNNTKQAARTADRTAFFLSGELVEFDKTEKVFTHPDDQRTDDYIRGRFG
;
A
#
# COMPACT_ATOMS: atom_id res chain seq x y z
N MET A 1 3.69 15.80 -10.68
CA MET A 1 2.82 15.27 -11.76
C MET A 1 1.86 14.24 -11.18
N SER A 2 0.77 13.87 -11.89
CA SER A 2 -0.12 12.79 -11.43
C SER A 2 0.53 11.44 -11.75
N LYS A 3 0.79 10.62 -10.73
CA LYS A 3 1.32 9.26 -10.88
C LYS A 3 0.22 8.26 -11.24
N ILE A 4 -0.91 8.36 -10.53
CA ILE A 4 -2.13 7.58 -10.84
C ILE A 4 -3.29 8.54 -11.03
N THR A 5 -4.07 8.31 -12.06
CA THR A 5 -5.36 9.01 -12.29
C THR A 5 -6.47 7.98 -12.39
N ILE A 6 -7.52 8.20 -11.61
CA ILE A 6 -8.72 7.35 -11.57
C ILE A 6 -9.90 8.19 -12.03
N GLU A 7 -10.65 7.70 -13.02
CA GLU A 7 -11.81 8.40 -13.60
C GLU A 7 -13.03 7.48 -13.58
N LYS A 8 -14.06 7.89 -12.83
CA LYS A 8 -15.38 7.25 -12.76
C LYS A 8 -15.32 5.74 -12.54
N LEU A 9 -14.41 5.31 -11.63
CA LEU A 9 -14.18 3.91 -11.34
C LEU A 9 -15.38 3.31 -10.60
N ASN A 10 -15.88 2.21 -11.14
CA ASN A 10 -16.91 1.36 -10.53
C ASN A 10 -16.36 -0.06 -10.44
N LEU A 11 -16.56 -0.73 -9.32
CA LEU A 11 -16.13 -2.11 -9.09
C LEU A 11 -17.25 -2.92 -8.46
N PHE A 12 -17.49 -4.12 -9.00
CA PHE A 12 -18.56 -5.00 -8.55
C PHE A 12 -18.01 -6.41 -8.26
N TYR A 13 -18.35 -6.93 -7.09
CA TYR A 13 -18.20 -8.34 -6.73
C TYR A 13 -19.56 -9.02 -6.83
N GLY A 14 -19.82 -9.77 -7.91
CA GLY A 14 -21.15 -10.25 -8.23
C GLY A 14 -22.12 -9.09 -8.40
N GLU A 15 -23.16 -9.01 -7.55
CA GLU A 15 -24.14 -7.94 -7.54
C GLU A 15 -23.76 -6.78 -6.58
N THR A 16 -22.79 -6.98 -5.71
CA THR A 16 -22.38 -5.96 -4.74
C THR A 16 -21.46 -4.94 -5.38
N GLN A 17 -21.88 -3.68 -5.43
CA GLN A 17 -21.05 -2.58 -5.88
C GLN A 17 -20.14 -2.10 -4.75
N ALA A 18 -18.84 -2.40 -4.86
CA ALA A 18 -17.84 -2.05 -3.86
C ALA A 18 -17.24 -0.64 -4.05
N LEU A 19 -17.20 -0.15 -5.30
CA LEU A 19 -16.76 1.22 -5.63
C LEU A 19 -17.79 1.87 -6.55
N LYS A 20 -18.15 3.14 -6.26
CA LYS A 20 -19.19 3.88 -6.93
C LYS A 20 -18.62 5.19 -7.47
N ASN A 21 -18.38 5.25 -8.78
CA ASN A 21 -17.99 6.46 -9.51
C ASN A 21 -16.78 7.19 -8.90
N ILE A 22 -15.76 6.45 -8.44
CA ILE A 22 -14.58 7.01 -7.81
C ILE A 22 -13.73 7.76 -8.82
N SER A 23 -13.41 9.03 -8.52
CA SER A 23 -12.47 9.85 -9.30
C SER A 23 -11.51 10.53 -8.35
N LEU A 24 -10.22 10.24 -8.48
CA LEU A 24 -9.15 10.88 -7.71
C LEU A 24 -7.81 10.75 -8.45
N ASN A 25 -6.84 11.53 -8.03
CA ASN A 25 -5.47 11.45 -8.52
C ASN A 25 -4.48 11.26 -7.37
N VAL A 26 -3.44 10.48 -7.62
CA VAL A 26 -2.29 10.33 -6.72
C VAL A 26 -1.11 11.04 -7.37
N HIS A 27 -0.45 11.92 -6.65
CA HIS A 27 0.74 12.60 -7.14
C HIS A 27 1.98 11.74 -6.95
N GLU A 28 2.99 12.02 -7.74
CA GLU A 28 4.30 11.42 -7.57
C GLU A 28 4.91 11.88 -6.23
N ASN A 29 5.56 10.94 -5.52
CA ASN A 29 6.27 11.22 -4.27
C ASN A 29 5.39 11.81 -3.16
N GLU A 30 4.11 11.40 -3.09
CA GLU A 30 3.23 11.72 -1.97
C GLU A 30 2.84 10.45 -1.19
N ILE A 31 2.39 10.64 0.03
CA ILE A 31 1.67 9.65 0.82
C ILE A 31 0.20 10.03 0.77
N LEU A 32 -0.59 9.29 -0.02
CA LEU A 32 -2.05 9.40 -0.01
C LEU A 32 -2.62 8.51 1.09
N GLY A 33 -3.27 9.08 2.08
CA GLY A 33 -4.06 8.38 3.08
C GLY A 33 -5.47 8.08 2.58
N ILE A 34 -5.95 6.87 2.79
CA ILE A 34 -7.34 6.48 2.52
C ILE A 34 -7.93 5.99 3.83
N ILE A 35 -8.94 6.70 4.33
CA ILE A 35 -9.63 6.42 5.58
C ILE A 35 -11.10 6.09 5.34
N GLY A 36 -11.76 5.50 6.33
CA GLY A 36 -13.18 5.16 6.29
C GLY A 36 -13.47 3.89 7.09
N PRO A 37 -14.74 3.62 7.40
CA PRO A 37 -15.12 2.43 8.16
C PRO A 37 -14.81 1.13 7.42
N ALA A 38 -14.94 -0.01 8.10
CA ALA A 38 -14.82 -1.31 7.46
C ALA A 38 -15.84 -1.42 6.31
N ASN A 39 -15.48 -2.16 5.26
CA ASN A 39 -16.30 -2.37 4.07
C ASN A 39 -16.68 -1.09 3.29
N SER A 40 -15.96 0.03 3.47
CA SER A 40 -16.19 1.26 2.69
C SER A 40 -15.57 1.25 1.29
N GLY A 41 -14.88 0.18 0.86
CA GLY A 41 -14.29 0.06 -0.48
C GLY A 41 -12.78 0.32 -0.55
N LYS A 42 -12.10 0.66 0.55
CA LYS A 42 -10.66 1.02 0.57
C LYS A 42 -9.76 -0.07 -0.01
N SER A 43 -9.85 -1.29 0.50
CA SER A 43 -9.07 -2.44 0.00
C SER A 43 -9.45 -2.81 -1.44
N SER A 44 -10.73 -2.62 -1.81
CA SER A 44 -11.20 -2.83 -3.18
C SER A 44 -10.54 -1.86 -4.16
N LEU A 45 -10.30 -0.61 -3.74
CA LEU A 45 -9.55 0.35 -4.54
C LEU A 45 -8.10 -0.12 -4.75
N LEU A 46 -7.40 -0.54 -3.69
CA LEU A 46 -6.03 -1.06 -3.83
C LEU A 46 -5.98 -2.27 -4.78
N ARG A 47 -6.96 -3.19 -4.65
CA ARG A 47 -7.06 -4.35 -5.55
C ARG A 47 -7.35 -3.96 -7.00
N ALA A 48 -8.07 -2.85 -7.23
CA ALA A 48 -8.31 -2.33 -8.57
C ALA A 48 -7.02 -1.78 -9.21
N LEU A 49 -6.19 -1.06 -8.45
CA LEU A 49 -4.99 -0.39 -8.95
C LEU A 49 -3.91 -1.34 -9.49
N ASN A 50 -3.80 -2.57 -8.97
CA ASN A 50 -2.87 -3.58 -9.46
C ASN A 50 -3.56 -4.79 -10.12
N ARG A 51 -4.83 -4.64 -10.48
CA ARG A 51 -5.66 -5.66 -11.14
C ARG A 51 -5.73 -6.98 -10.36
N LEU A 52 -5.69 -6.92 -9.01
CA LEU A 52 -5.84 -8.10 -8.17
C LEU A 52 -7.31 -8.57 -8.09
N TYR A 53 -8.28 -7.66 -8.35
CA TYR A 53 -9.71 -7.95 -8.42
C TYR A 53 -10.07 -9.03 -9.47
N GLU A 54 -9.22 -9.23 -10.48
CA GLU A 54 -9.43 -10.24 -11.54
C GLU A 54 -9.45 -11.67 -10.96
N ILE A 55 -8.75 -11.91 -9.84
CA ILE A 55 -8.73 -13.20 -9.15
C ILE A 55 -10.11 -13.50 -8.53
N ASP A 56 -10.84 -12.47 -8.16
CA ASP A 56 -12.17 -12.59 -7.54
C ASP A 56 -13.32 -12.53 -8.56
N TYR A 57 -13.00 -12.59 -9.86
CA TYR A 57 -13.97 -12.48 -10.97
C TYR A 57 -14.83 -11.20 -10.87
N ALA A 58 -14.30 -10.14 -10.29
CA ALA A 58 -15.00 -8.87 -10.14
C ALA A 58 -15.06 -8.12 -11.49
N ARG A 59 -16.10 -7.31 -11.67
CA ARG A 59 -16.29 -6.47 -12.84
C ARG A 59 -15.88 -5.04 -12.52
N ILE A 60 -15.19 -4.40 -13.47
CA ILE A 60 -14.70 -3.04 -13.33
C ILE A 60 -15.16 -2.19 -14.53
N ALA A 61 -15.50 -0.94 -14.28
CA ALA A 61 -15.77 0.08 -15.30
C ALA A 61 -15.13 1.41 -14.88
N GLY A 62 -14.81 2.25 -15.84
CA GLY A 62 -14.05 3.49 -15.63
C GLY A 62 -12.62 3.36 -16.15
N LYS A 63 -11.76 4.31 -15.78
CA LYS A 63 -10.36 4.33 -16.22
C LYS A 63 -9.42 4.42 -15.04
N ILE A 64 -8.31 3.73 -15.13
CA ILE A 64 -7.17 3.85 -14.22
C ILE A 64 -5.92 4.03 -15.08
N MET A 65 -5.22 5.12 -14.87
CA MET A 65 -4.00 5.46 -15.60
C MET A 65 -2.82 5.44 -14.64
N LEU A 66 -1.71 4.83 -15.05
CA LEU A 66 -0.41 4.91 -14.39
C LEU A 66 0.56 5.60 -15.37
N ASP A 67 1.10 6.76 -14.98
CA ASP A 67 1.94 7.62 -15.84
C ASP A 67 1.28 7.90 -17.21
N GLY A 68 -0.01 8.19 -17.22
CA GLY A 68 -0.77 8.46 -18.44
C GLY A 68 -1.08 7.24 -19.30
N LYS A 69 -0.66 6.02 -18.90
CA LYS A 69 -0.99 4.76 -19.60
C LYS A 69 -2.12 4.04 -18.88
N ASN A 70 -3.13 3.59 -19.62
CA ASN A 70 -4.20 2.78 -19.06
C ASN A 70 -3.62 1.45 -18.55
N ILE A 71 -3.87 1.12 -17.26
CA ILE A 71 -3.33 -0.09 -16.62
C ILE A 71 -3.77 -1.40 -17.29
N PHE A 72 -4.88 -1.38 -18.02
CA PHE A 72 -5.36 -2.54 -18.78
C PHE A 72 -4.49 -2.86 -20.02
N ASN A 73 -3.72 -1.86 -20.49
CA ASN A 73 -2.77 -2.00 -21.59
C ASN A 73 -1.35 -2.33 -21.11
N ILE A 74 -1.15 -2.45 -19.80
CA ILE A 74 0.13 -2.85 -19.20
C ILE A 74 0.09 -4.35 -18.92
N PRO A 75 1.11 -5.14 -19.31
CA PRO A 75 1.20 -6.54 -18.93
C PRO A 75 1.10 -6.71 -17.41
N ILE A 76 0.29 -7.67 -16.94
CA ILE A 76 -0.07 -7.81 -15.52
C ILE A 76 1.15 -7.94 -14.60
N ASN A 77 2.17 -8.69 -15.03
CA ASN A 77 3.40 -8.87 -14.25
C ASN A 77 4.22 -7.56 -14.16
N GLU A 78 4.24 -6.77 -15.23
CA GLU A 78 4.86 -5.45 -15.23
C GLU A 78 4.11 -4.49 -14.29
N LEU A 79 2.78 -4.43 -14.41
CA LEU A 79 1.95 -3.59 -13.54
C LEU A 79 2.20 -3.94 -12.05
N ARG A 80 2.15 -5.23 -11.68
CA ARG A 80 2.33 -5.66 -10.29
C ARG A 80 3.75 -5.48 -9.76
N ARG A 81 4.75 -5.41 -10.65
CA ARG A 81 6.11 -5.03 -10.29
C ARG A 81 6.21 -3.53 -9.99
N ARG A 82 5.54 -2.69 -10.81
CA ARG A 82 5.53 -1.22 -10.64
C ARG A 82 4.64 -0.75 -9.49
N VAL A 83 3.55 -1.46 -9.21
CA VAL A 83 2.55 -1.14 -8.18
C VAL A 83 2.49 -2.29 -7.18
N GLY A 84 3.31 -2.20 -6.14
CA GLY A 84 3.39 -3.21 -5.07
C GLY A 84 2.23 -3.07 -4.07
N LEU A 85 1.76 -4.19 -3.51
CA LEU A 85 0.72 -4.22 -2.48
C LEU A 85 1.20 -5.00 -1.26
N ILE A 86 1.09 -4.38 -0.10
CA ILE A 86 1.39 -4.94 1.23
C ILE A 86 0.07 -5.08 1.97
N PHE A 87 -0.23 -6.30 2.42
CA PHE A 87 -1.47 -6.64 3.12
C PHE A 87 -1.37 -6.37 4.63
N ALA A 88 -2.52 -6.24 5.28
CA ALA A 88 -2.64 -6.08 6.73
C ALA A 88 -2.00 -7.25 7.50
N THR A 89 -2.28 -8.47 7.07
CA THR A 89 -1.63 -9.67 7.62
C THR A 89 -0.36 -9.95 6.84
N PRO A 90 0.81 -9.96 7.49
CA PRO A 90 2.05 -10.26 6.81
C PRO A 90 2.05 -11.68 6.22
N VAL A 91 2.34 -11.78 4.93
CA VAL A 91 2.44 -13.06 4.22
C VAL A 91 3.91 -13.35 3.96
N VAL A 92 4.55 -14.13 4.85
CA VAL A 92 5.91 -14.63 4.63
C VAL A 92 5.88 -15.91 3.79
N LEU A 93 6.80 -16.00 2.83
CA LEU A 93 6.93 -17.20 2.01
C LEU A 93 7.66 -18.29 2.81
N PRO A 94 7.36 -19.58 2.58
CA PRO A 94 8.11 -20.68 3.19
C PRO A 94 9.61 -20.58 2.89
N GLY A 95 10.44 -20.73 3.93
CA GLY A 95 11.89 -20.71 3.81
C GLY A 95 12.55 -19.59 4.60
N THR A 96 13.79 -19.27 4.24
CA THR A 96 14.61 -18.33 4.98
C THR A 96 14.27 -16.87 4.73
N ILE A 97 14.75 -15.98 5.60
CA ILE A 97 14.65 -14.52 5.39
C ILE A 97 15.27 -14.15 4.04
N TYR A 98 16.48 -14.65 3.75
CA TYR A 98 17.15 -14.43 2.47
C TYR A 98 16.32 -14.93 1.26
N LYS A 99 15.71 -16.13 1.36
CA LYS A 99 14.84 -16.66 0.29
C LYS A 99 13.64 -15.75 0.04
N ASN A 100 13.01 -15.23 1.09
CA ASN A 100 11.92 -14.26 0.97
C ASN A 100 12.34 -13.02 0.18
N MET A 101 13.52 -12.47 0.50
CA MET A 101 14.04 -11.27 -0.16
C MET A 101 14.46 -11.49 -1.59
N SER A 102 15.07 -12.65 -1.88
CA SER A 102 15.63 -12.96 -3.20
C SER A 102 14.61 -13.52 -4.18
N TYR A 103 13.42 -13.89 -3.73
CA TYR A 103 12.39 -14.56 -4.57
C TYR A 103 11.95 -13.69 -5.75
N GLY A 104 11.46 -12.50 -5.48
CA GLY A 104 10.98 -11.58 -6.51
C GLY A 104 12.07 -11.20 -7.54
N PRO A 105 13.23 -10.67 -7.11
CA PRO A 105 14.31 -10.34 -8.02
C PRO A 105 14.73 -11.49 -8.95
N LYS A 106 14.83 -12.73 -8.44
CA LYS A 106 15.19 -13.90 -9.23
C LYS A 106 14.16 -14.34 -10.26
N LEU A 107 12.87 -14.02 -10.04
CA LEU A 107 11.81 -14.35 -11.00
C LEU A 107 11.89 -13.49 -12.27
N HIS A 108 12.39 -12.26 -12.15
CA HIS A 108 12.35 -11.30 -13.25
C HIS A 108 13.61 -11.27 -14.10
N GLN A 109 14.76 -11.66 -13.54
CA GLN A 109 16.03 -11.66 -14.30
C GLN A 109 17.07 -12.58 -13.66
N ARG A 110 18.05 -12.98 -14.49
CA ARG A 110 19.26 -13.63 -13.95
C ARG A 110 20.14 -12.58 -13.28
N ILE A 111 20.29 -12.66 -11.96
CA ILE A 111 21.09 -11.73 -11.16
C ILE A 111 22.31 -12.44 -10.61
N LYS A 112 23.47 -11.83 -10.68
CA LYS A 112 24.68 -12.32 -10.00
C LYS A 112 24.47 -12.26 -8.49
N LYS A 113 25.08 -13.21 -7.77
CA LYS A 113 24.92 -13.32 -6.32
C LYS A 113 25.24 -12.00 -5.59
N GLN A 114 26.34 -11.36 -5.96
CA GLN A 114 26.76 -10.09 -5.33
C GLN A 114 25.73 -8.96 -5.53
N ASP A 115 25.16 -8.82 -6.72
CA ASP A 115 24.13 -7.80 -7.00
C ASP A 115 22.85 -8.10 -6.20
N LEU A 116 22.49 -9.38 -6.09
CA LEU A 116 21.36 -9.83 -5.29
C LEU A 116 21.57 -9.55 -3.80
N ASP A 117 22.76 -9.82 -3.27
CA ASP A 117 23.13 -9.55 -1.87
C ASP A 117 23.03 -8.03 -1.58
N ASN A 118 23.44 -7.18 -2.54
CA ASN A 118 23.29 -5.73 -2.46
C ASN A 118 21.82 -5.30 -2.44
N ILE A 119 20.98 -5.89 -3.29
CA ILE A 119 19.52 -5.62 -3.31
C ILE A 119 18.90 -6.00 -1.96
N VAL A 120 19.20 -7.20 -1.45
CA VAL A 120 18.69 -7.71 -0.17
C VAL A 120 19.07 -6.78 0.98
N THR A 121 20.36 -6.45 1.08
CA THR A 121 20.89 -5.58 2.13
C THR A 121 20.25 -4.19 2.09
N ARG A 122 20.18 -3.57 0.91
CA ARG A 122 19.58 -2.24 0.72
C ARG A 122 18.09 -2.24 1.12
N ALA A 123 17.33 -3.22 0.66
CA ALA A 123 15.90 -3.28 0.92
C ALA A 123 15.59 -3.56 2.40
N LEU A 124 16.37 -4.42 3.08
CA LEU A 124 16.22 -4.67 4.51
C LEU A 124 16.59 -3.43 5.35
N LYS A 125 17.63 -2.67 4.95
CA LYS A 125 17.97 -1.39 5.58
C LYS A 125 16.85 -0.36 5.41
N ALA A 126 16.34 -0.21 4.19
CA ALA A 126 15.26 0.71 3.88
C ALA A 126 13.97 0.40 4.67
N ALA A 127 13.70 -0.87 4.96
CA ALA A 127 12.56 -1.30 5.77
C ALA A 127 12.85 -1.29 7.30
N ASN A 128 13.97 -0.71 7.76
CA ASN A 128 14.38 -0.69 9.17
C ASN A 128 14.40 -2.10 9.82
N LEU A 129 14.86 -3.13 9.07
CA LEU A 129 14.91 -4.51 9.53
C LEU A 129 16.33 -5.09 9.57
N TRP A 130 17.29 -4.51 8.82
CA TRP A 130 18.64 -5.05 8.62
C TRP A 130 19.35 -5.40 9.92
N ASP A 131 19.40 -4.48 10.88
CA ASP A 131 20.16 -4.68 12.12
C ASP A 131 19.60 -5.80 13.01
N GLU A 132 18.32 -6.14 12.82
CA GLU A 132 17.66 -7.20 13.55
C GLU A 132 17.86 -8.60 12.92
N VAL A 133 18.24 -8.65 11.61
CA VAL A 133 18.24 -9.92 10.86
C VAL A 133 19.57 -10.22 10.11
N LYS A 134 20.51 -9.28 10.06
CA LYS A 134 21.75 -9.42 9.27
C LYS A 134 22.58 -10.68 9.57
N ASP A 135 22.59 -11.12 10.83
CA ASP A 135 23.35 -12.27 11.29
C ASP A 135 22.54 -13.58 11.30
N ARG A 136 21.28 -13.53 10.79
CA ARG A 136 20.33 -14.64 10.78
C ARG A 136 19.49 -14.73 9.49
N LEU A 137 20.07 -14.33 8.36
CA LEU A 137 19.39 -14.35 7.07
C LEU A 137 18.99 -15.75 6.60
N ASP A 138 19.67 -16.78 7.10
CA ASP A 138 19.38 -18.18 6.81
C ASP A 138 18.34 -18.80 7.77
N ASP A 139 17.91 -18.07 8.80
CA ASP A 139 16.81 -18.50 9.65
C ASP A 139 15.48 -18.49 8.92
N SER A 140 14.53 -19.32 9.37
CA SER A 140 13.17 -19.34 8.85
C SER A 140 12.49 -17.97 9.05
N ALA A 141 11.89 -17.41 8.00
CA ALA A 141 11.15 -16.16 8.09
C ALA A 141 9.93 -16.25 9.04
N SER A 142 9.41 -17.45 9.30
CA SER A 142 8.31 -17.68 10.25
C SER A 142 8.70 -17.45 11.70
N THR A 143 10.00 -17.42 12.04
CA THR A 143 10.48 -17.15 13.42
C THR A 143 10.49 -15.66 13.77
N LEU A 144 10.26 -14.79 12.80
CA LEU A 144 10.17 -13.36 13.00
C LEU A 144 8.90 -12.97 13.76
N SER A 145 8.96 -11.91 14.59
CA SER A 145 7.76 -11.33 15.20
C SER A 145 6.84 -10.73 14.15
N GLY A 146 5.55 -10.50 14.46
CA GLY A 146 4.59 -9.91 13.52
C GLY A 146 5.07 -8.60 12.90
N GLY A 147 5.63 -7.69 13.69
CA GLY A 147 6.21 -6.44 13.20
C GLY A 147 7.44 -6.63 12.31
N GLN A 148 8.28 -7.63 12.63
CA GLN A 148 9.42 -8.00 11.77
C GLN A 148 8.95 -8.63 10.45
N GLN A 149 7.93 -9.50 10.49
CA GLN A 149 7.34 -10.09 9.29
C GLN A 149 6.71 -9.02 8.38
N GLN A 150 6.04 -8.04 8.95
CA GLN A 150 5.47 -6.94 8.18
C GLN A 150 6.58 -6.10 7.52
N ARG A 151 7.65 -5.78 8.25
CA ARG A 151 8.81 -5.08 7.67
C ARG A 151 9.55 -5.94 6.64
N LEU A 152 9.56 -7.27 6.77
CA LEU A 152 10.06 -8.17 5.74
C LEU A 152 9.20 -8.11 4.46
N CYS A 153 7.88 -8.04 4.59
CA CYS A 153 6.97 -7.84 3.44
C CYS A 153 7.24 -6.50 2.74
N ILE A 154 7.47 -5.42 3.51
CA ILE A 154 7.86 -4.12 2.97
C ILE A 154 9.21 -4.22 2.24
N ALA A 155 10.23 -4.81 2.88
CA ALA A 155 11.55 -5.00 2.28
C ALA A 155 11.48 -5.81 0.98
N ARG A 156 10.69 -6.89 0.96
CA ARG A 156 10.46 -7.72 -0.23
C ARG A 156 9.84 -6.92 -1.37
N THR A 157 8.91 -6.03 -1.08
CA THR A 157 8.31 -5.12 -2.07
C THR A 157 9.36 -4.13 -2.57
N LEU A 158 10.15 -3.51 -1.69
CA LEU A 158 11.23 -2.58 -2.04
C LEU A 158 12.33 -3.23 -2.90
N ALA A 159 12.61 -4.54 -2.69
CA ALA A 159 13.57 -5.29 -3.49
C ALA A 159 13.20 -5.37 -4.98
N MET A 160 11.92 -5.14 -5.32
CA MET A 160 11.42 -5.08 -6.70
C MET A 160 11.55 -3.71 -7.35
N ASN A 161 11.97 -2.69 -6.58
CA ASN A 161 12.06 -1.30 -6.98
C ASN A 161 10.75 -0.80 -7.63
N PRO A 162 9.61 -0.85 -6.91
CA PRO A 162 8.33 -0.40 -7.43
C PRO A 162 8.32 1.13 -7.60
N GLU A 163 7.31 1.67 -8.27
CA GLU A 163 7.07 3.11 -8.37
C GLU A 163 6.00 3.58 -7.37
N VAL A 164 5.06 2.67 -7.08
CA VAL A 164 3.98 2.89 -6.13
C VAL A 164 3.95 1.75 -5.12
N ILE A 165 3.86 2.07 -3.84
CA ILE A 165 3.73 1.14 -2.74
C ILE A 165 2.38 1.35 -2.07
N MET A 166 1.50 0.38 -2.23
CA MET A 166 0.19 0.36 -1.59
C MET A 166 0.27 -0.46 -0.30
N MET A 167 -0.28 0.07 0.77
CA MET A 167 -0.31 -0.57 2.08
C MET A 167 -1.75 -0.65 2.58
N ASP A 168 -2.26 -1.86 2.77
CA ASP A 168 -3.60 -2.09 3.31
C ASP A 168 -3.50 -2.39 4.80
N GLU A 169 -3.79 -1.41 5.65
CA GLU A 169 -3.72 -1.48 7.11
C GLU A 169 -2.41 -2.07 7.66
N PRO A 170 -1.22 -1.59 7.23
CA PRO A 170 0.06 -2.26 7.47
C PRO A 170 0.47 -2.33 8.95
N CYS A 171 -0.17 -1.54 9.80
CA CYS A 171 0.12 -1.45 11.24
C CYS A 171 -0.96 -2.10 12.11
N SER A 172 -1.96 -2.75 11.50
CA SER A 172 -3.04 -3.41 12.25
C SER A 172 -2.48 -4.52 13.15
N GLY A 173 -2.82 -4.48 14.43
CA GLY A 173 -2.37 -5.47 15.42
C GLY A 173 -0.87 -5.39 15.80
N LEU A 174 -0.14 -4.38 15.36
CA LEU A 174 1.25 -4.18 15.72
C LEU A 174 1.39 -3.30 16.97
N ASP A 175 2.49 -3.52 17.69
CA ASP A 175 2.90 -2.67 18.81
C ASP A 175 3.30 -1.26 18.33
N PRO A 176 3.32 -0.25 19.24
CA PRO A 176 3.66 1.12 18.86
C PRO A 176 5.07 1.30 18.29
N VAL A 177 6.04 0.50 18.73
CA VAL A 177 7.44 0.59 18.25
C VAL A 177 7.52 0.07 16.81
N SER A 178 6.90 -1.06 16.52
CA SER A 178 6.81 -1.61 15.16
C SER A 178 6.05 -0.66 14.22
N THR A 179 4.96 -0.05 14.68
CA THR A 179 4.20 0.96 13.94
C THR A 179 5.08 2.17 13.59
N ALA A 180 5.80 2.72 14.57
CA ALA A 180 6.70 3.86 14.36
C ALA A 180 7.80 3.56 13.34
N LYS A 181 8.36 2.33 13.33
CA LYS A 181 9.37 1.91 12.34
C LYS A 181 8.79 1.87 10.91
N ILE A 182 7.55 1.40 10.74
CA ILE A 182 6.87 1.38 9.42
C ILE A 182 6.60 2.81 8.95
N GLU A 183 6.09 3.68 9.81
CA GLU A 183 5.86 5.09 9.49
C GLU A 183 7.16 5.82 9.13
N ALA A 184 8.23 5.61 9.92
CA ALA A 184 9.57 6.15 9.61
C ALA A 184 10.09 5.67 8.25
N THR A 185 9.81 4.41 7.87
CA THR A 185 10.14 3.88 6.53
C THR A 185 9.41 4.65 5.43
N MET A 186 8.11 4.92 5.57
CA MET A 186 7.35 5.70 4.59
C MET A 186 7.91 7.12 4.43
N PHE A 187 8.19 7.81 5.55
CA PHE A 187 8.77 9.16 5.53
C PHE A 187 10.15 9.20 4.87
N ALA A 188 11.02 8.25 5.22
CA ALA A 188 12.37 8.20 4.66
C ALA A 188 12.40 7.92 3.17
N LEU A 189 11.40 7.19 2.65
CA LEU A 189 11.33 6.75 1.26
C LEU A 189 10.38 7.59 0.39
N LYS A 190 9.66 8.54 0.95
CA LYS A 190 8.68 9.37 0.27
C LYS A 190 9.25 10.12 -0.94
N SER A 191 10.53 10.54 -0.88
CA SER A 191 11.18 11.24 -2.00
C SER A 191 11.37 10.35 -3.23
N ASP A 192 11.42 9.04 -3.04
CA ASP A 192 11.75 8.07 -4.08
C ASP A 192 10.54 7.24 -4.54
N TYR A 193 9.52 7.14 -3.69
CA TYR A 193 8.33 6.30 -3.91
C TYR A 193 7.04 7.05 -3.65
N THR A 194 6.02 6.69 -4.40
CA THR A 194 4.63 7.11 -4.13
C THR A 194 3.96 6.10 -3.22
N PHE A 195 3.32 6.56 -2.13
CA PHE A 195 2.62 5.68 -1.19
C PHE A 195 1.11 5.87 -1.23
N ILE A 196 0.37 4.77 -1.13
CA ILE A 196 -1.07 4.77 -0.85
C ILE A 196 -1.29 3.97 0.42
N LEU A 197 -1.64 4.65 1.51
CA LEU A 197 -1.86 4.08 2.82
C LEU A 197 -3.35 3.96 3.11
N VAL A 198 -3.90 2.75 3.13
CA VAL A 198 -5.22 2.48 3.69
C VAL A 198 -5.08 2.22 5.18
N THR A 199 -5.84 2.93 5.99
CA THR A 199 -5.85 2.73 7.44
C THR A 199 -7.19 3.10 8.08
N ASN A 200 -7.61 2.32 9.07
CA ASN A 200 -8.74 2.64 9.94
C ASN A 200 -8.32 3.56 11.11
N ASN A 201 -7.01 3.74 11.31
CA ASN A 201 -6.46 4.61 12.34
C ASN A 201 -6.35 6.05 11.81
N THR A 202 -7.36 6.87 12.10
CA THR A 202 -7.41 8.28 11.69
C THR A 202 -6.18 9.07 12.17
N LYS A 203 -5.66 8.78 13.38
CA LYS A 203 -4.44 9.43 13.90
C LYS A 203 -3.20 9.07 13.08
N GLN A 204 -3.12 7.85 12.55
CA GLN A 204 -2.04 7.45 11.65
C GLN A 204 -2.12 8.24 10.33
N ALA A 205 -3.28 8.29 9.69
CA ALA A 205 -3.46 9.07 8.47
C ALA A 205 -3.11 10.55 8.69
N ALA A 206 -3.61 11.15 9.78
CA ALA A 206 -3.39 12.56 10.11
C ALA A 206 -1.90 12.93 10.24
N ARG A 207 -1.06 12.02 10.77
CA ARG A 207 0.38 12.31 10.95
C ARG A 207 1.27 11.87 9.79
N THR A 208 0.79 10.99 8.88
CA THR A 208 1.64 10.41 7.83
C THR A 208 1.28 10.87 6.43
N ALA A 209 0.01 11.14 6.14
CA ALA A 209 -0.45 11.41 4.79
C ALA A 209 -0.32 12.90 4.42
N ASP A 210 0.00 13.18 3.15
CA ASP A 210 -0.03 14.53 2.58
C ASP A 210 -1.44 14.97 2.21
N ARG A 211 -2.18 14.05 1.57
CA ARG A 211 -3.60 14.19 1.25
C ARG A 211 -4.36 12.99 1.77
N THR A 212 -5.62 13.21 2.10
CA THR A 212 -6.49 12.16 2.64
C THR A 212 -7.78 12.08 1.84
N ALA A 213 -8.16 10.84 1.51
CA ALA A 213 -9.43 10.49 0.88
C ALA A 213 -10.31 9.74 1.90
N PHE A 214 -11.50 10.26 2.17
CA PHE A 214 -12.47 9.60 3.04
C PHE A 214 -13.47 8.80 2.20
N PHE A 215 -13.55 7.50 2.47
CA PHE A 215 -14.43 6.55 1.81
C PHE A 215 -15.57 6.11 2.72
N LEU A 216 -16.79 6.14 2.21
CA LEU A 216 -17.98 5.65 2.90
C LEU A 216 -18.88 4.88 1.93
N SER A 217 -19.25 3.64 2.25
CA SER A 217 -20.18 2.81 1.47
C SER A 217 -19.89 2.73 -0.03
N GLY A 218 -18.59 2.68 -0.38
CA GLY A 218 -18.10 2.60 -1.75
C GLY A 218 -17.98 3.95 -2.47
N GLU A 219 -18.23 5.05 -1.80
CA GLU A 219 -18.16 6.41 -2.34
C GLU A 219 -16.94 7.16 -1.80
N LEU A 220 -16.34 8.01 -2.62
CA LEU A 220 -15.37 9.02 -2.20
C LEU A 220 -16.14 10.26 -1.71
N VAL A 221 -16.20 10.43 -0.39
CA VAL A 221 -16.96 11.51 0.26
C VAL A 221 -16.19 12.82 0.23
N GLU A 222 -14.92 12.76 0.61
CA GLU A 222 -14.05 13.94 0.66
C GLU A 222 -12.62 13.58 0.29
N PHE A 223 -11.92 14.51 -0.38
CA PHE A 223 -10.55 14.32 -0.81
C PHE A 223 -9.81 15.65 -0.91
N ASP A 224 -8.92 15.91 0.03
CA ASP A 224 -8.13 17.15 0.08
C ASP A 224 -6.80 16.93 0.83
N LYS A 225 -6.06 18.02 1.09
CA LYS A 225 -4.91 18.03 1.99
C LYS A 225 -5.32 17.46 3.35
N THR A 226 -4.46 16.61 3.91
CA THR A 226 -4.72 15.97 5.20
C THR A 226 -5.06 16.98 6.30
N GLU A 227 -4.33 18.09 6.37
CA GLU A 227 -4.62 19.15 7.34
C GLU A 227 -6.06 19.63 7.24
N LYS A 228 -6.56 19.92 6.01
CA LYS A 228 -7.93 20.39 5.80
C LYS A 228 -8.95 19.34 6.21
N VAL A 229 -8.80 18.09 5.73
CA VAL A 229 -9.72 17.00 6.05
C VAL A 229 -9.85 16.78 7.55
N PHE A 230 -8.76 16.93 8.32
CA PHE A 230 -8.76 16.67 9.77
C PHE A 230 -9.11 17.89 10.64
N THR A 231 -9.02 19.13 10.12
CA THR A 231 -9.29 20.34 10.89
C THR A 231 -10.59 21.04 10.50
N HIS A 232 -10.89 21.11 9.20
CA HIS A 232 -12.03 21.79 8.61
C HIS A 232 -12.60 21.00 7.44
N PRO A 233 -13.14 19.78 7.67
CA PRO A 233 -13.76 19.01 6.62
C PRO A 233 -14.96 19.73 6.02
N ASP A 234 -15.15 19.60 4.70
CA ASP A 234 -16.28 20.20 3.99
C ASP A 234 -17.57 19.36 4.15
N ASP A 235 -17.45 18.05 4.39
CA ASP A 235 -18.59 17.14 4.53
C ASP A 235 -18.79 16.73 5.99
N GLN A 236 -20.02 16.86 6.49
CA GLN A 236 -20.37 16.52 7.88
C GLN A 236 -20.08 15.04 8.20
N ARG A 237 -20.21 14.13 7.24
CA ARG A 237 -19.90 12.70 7.41
C ARG A 237 -18.43 12.48 7.70
N THR A 238 -17.55 13.31 7.11
CA THR A 238 -16.10 13.29 7.37
C THR A 238 -15.83 13.75 8.80
N ASP A 239 -16.44 14.86 9.25
CA ASP A 239 -16.30 15.37 10.62
C ASP A 239 -16.76 14.34 11.66
N ASP A 240 -17.91 13.73 11.43
CA ASP A 240 -18.47 12.71 12.34
C ASP A 240 -17.55 11.47 12.42
N TYR A 241 -17.00 11.03 11.28
CA TYR A 241 -16.05 9.91 11.25
C TYR A 241 -14.76 10.20 12.01
N ILE A 242 -14.15 11.36 11.76
CA ILE A 242 -12.89 11.75 12.38
C ILE A 242 -13.04 11.94 13.89
N ARG A 243 -14.18 12.48 14.33
CA ARG A 243 -14.50 12.70 15.76
C ARG A 243 -15.02 11.45 16.47
N GLY A 244 -15.14 10.32 15.79
CA GLY A 244 -15.63 9.07 16.37
C GLY A 244 -17.13 9.09 16.69
N ARG A 245 -17.89 9.94 16.02
CA ARG A 245 -19.37 10.04 16.16
C ARG A 245 -20.11 9.13 15.18
N PHE A 246 -19.38 8.25 14.52
CA PHE A 246 -19.90 7.30 13.55
C PHE A 246 -20.38 6.06 14.28
N GLY A 247 -21.68 5.86 14.36
CA GLY A 247 -22.35 4.72 14.99
C GLY A 247 -23.74 4.50 14.41
#